data_b4b26372ca33e9f904fb4ff0c9823465
#
_entry.id   b4b26372ca33e9f904fb4ff0c9823465
#
_cell.length_a   1.000
_cell.length_b   1.000
_cell.length_c   1.000
_cell.angle_alpha   90.00
_cell.angle_beta   90.00
_cell.angle_gamma   90.00
#
_symmetry.space_group_name_H-M   'P 1'
#
loop_
_entity.id
_entity.type
_entity.pdbx_description
1 polymer ?
#
loop_
_entity_poly.entity_id
_entity_poly.type
_entity_poly.pdbx_seq_one_letter_code
_entity_poly.pdbx_strand_id
1 'polypeptide(L)'
;MEKRRQPVVIAQSERFCGEAEALAGRLGIAFYGVPEEAASRGIPADAEDVTLLLLGDDGLSLCSAAASISEDHLTLFEVTASLRADLTTMGSRLGKRRLVDELLVRAANVKGDRKTMVAVDATAGFGEDSMLLAAAGFHVLMYECNPYIAALLADAMRRAREIPALAPVLARMELTCGDSIPALRKMQPSPEVVYLDPMFPERTKSAAVGKKFQLLHRLEAPCPNEEELLAAAMAAHPRRIVIKRPLKGDRLAGVKPSFSIRGKAVRYDGIDPISFGGGNSDGDMV
;
A
#
# COMPACT_ATOMS: atom_id res chain seq x y z
N MET A 1 -24.18 0.17 -11.00
CA MET A 1 -22.80 0.55 -10.66
C MET A 1 -22.84 1.99 -10.17
N GLU A 2 -22.78 2.21 -8.87
CA GLU A 2 -22.61 3.55 -8.30
C GLU A 2 -21.30 4.14 -8.83
N LYS A 3 -21.35 5.31 -9.45
CA LYS A 3 -20.14 6.05 -9.84
C LYS A 3 -19.38 6.36 -8.56
N ARG A 4 -18.26 5.68 -8.31
CA ARG A 4 -17.34 6.05 -7.22
C ARG A 4 -16.96 7.51 -7.43
N ARG A 5 -17.31 8.35 -6.47
CA ARG A 5 -16.93 9.77 -6.51
C ARG A 5 -15.44 9.87 -6.28
N GLN A 6 -14.76 10.64 -7.13
CA GLN A 6 -13.36 10.94 -6.92
C GLN A 6 -13.21 11.82 -5.67
N PRO A 7 -12.15 11.62 -4.87
CA PRO A 7 -11.86 12.53 -3.77
C PRO A 7 -11.52 13.92 -4.31
N VAL A 8 -11.61 14.91 -3.45
CA VAL A 8 -11.16 16.29 -3.74
C VAL A 8 -9.94 16.61 -2.86
N VAL A 9 -9.15 17.62 -3.24
CA VAL A 9 -8.01 18.08 -2.43
C VAL A 9 -8.39 19.38 -1.73
N ILE A 10 -8.06 19.46 -0.44
CA ILE A 10 -8.20 20.65 0.41
C ILE A 10 -6.87 20.90 1.12
N ALA A 11 -6.46 22.17 1.22
CA ALA A 11 -5.34 22.60 2.04
C ALA A 11 -5.85 22.99 3.43
N GLN A 12 -5.17 22.57 4.50
CA GLN A 12 -5.54 22.94 5.87
C GLN A 12 -5.45 24.46 6.12
N SER A 13 -4.53 25.13 5.42
CA SER A 13 -4.33 26.59 5.48
C SER A 13 -3.68 27.07 4.18
N GLU A 14 -3.67 28.39 3.96
CA GLU A 14 -3.11 29.02 2.75
C GLU A 14 -1.66 28.58 2.44
N ARG A 15 -0.83 28.34 3.45
CA ARG A 15 0.56 27.90 3.27
C ARG A 15 0.71 26.58 2.53
N PHE A 16 -0.32 25.73 2.55
CA PHE A 16 -0.33 24.44 1.85
C PHE A 16 -1.01 24.49 0.49
N CYS A 17 -1.63 25.63 0.10
CA CYS A 17 -2.38 25.71 -1.15
C CYS A 17 -1.56 25.35 -2.39
N GLY A 18 -0.33 25.85 -2.51
CA GLY A 18 0.51 25.56 -3.67
C GLY A 18 0.86 24.08 -3.81
N GLU A 19 1.18 23.41 -2.72
CA GLU A 19 1.49 21.96 -2.71
C GLU A 19 0.22 21.12 -2.95
N ALA A 20 -0.89 21.52 -2.35
CA ALA A 20 -2.20 20.86 -2.51
C ALA A 20 -2.73 20.98 -3.94
N GLU A 21 -2.62 22.15 -4.57
CA GLU A 21 -2.98 22.38 -5.97
C GLU A 21 -2.12 21.55 -6.92
N ALA A 22 -0.80 21.50 -6.69
CA ALA A 22 0.11 20.65 -7.46
C ALA A 22 -0.23 19.16 -7.30
N LEU A 23 -0.62 18.72 -6.09
CA LEU A 23 -1.09 17.36 -5.84
C LEU A 23 -2.37 17.07 -6.62
N ALA A 24 -3.36 17.95 -6.56
CA ALA A 24 -4.62 17.82 -7.29
C ALA A 24 -4.38 17.70 -8.80
N GLY A 25 -3.49 18.54 -9.35
CA GLY A 25 -3.08 18.47 -10.76
C GLY A 25 -2.45 17.13 -11.14
N ARG A 26 -1.55 16.58 -10.30
CA ARG A 26 -0.96 15.26 -10.53
C ARG A 26 -1.98 14.12 -10.48
N LEU A 27 -2.98 14.23 -9.60
CA LEU A 27 -4.02 13.23 -9.42
C LEU A 27 -5.20 13.39 -10.40
N GLY A 28 -5.27 14.49 -11.14
CA GLY A 28 -6.38 14.78 -12.05
C GLY A 28 -7.72 15.01 -11.33
N ILE A 29 -7.70 15.56 -10.10
CA ILE A 29 -8.88 15.83 -9.28
C ILE A 29 -8.97 17.31 -8.89
N ALA A 30 -10.14 17.72 -8.38
CA ALA A 30 -10.37 19.13 -8.05
C ALA A 30 -9.64 19.56 -6.77
N PHE A 31 -9.11 20.79 -6.79
CA PHE A 31 -8.61 21.52 -5.64
C PHE A 31 -9.60 22.62 -5.26
N TYR A 32 -9.95 22.71 -3.98
CA TYR A 32 -10.97 23.64 -3.47
C TYR A 32 -10.42 24.73 -2.54
N GLY A 33 -9.11 24.88 -2.43
CA GLY A 33 -8.51 25.88 -1.54
C GLY A 33 -8.47 25.44 -0.08
N VAL A 34 -8.62 26.40 0.83
CA VAL A 34 -8.79 26.16 2.27
C VAL A 34 -10.27 25.83 2.58
N PRO A 35 -10.57 25.30 3.81
CA PRO A 35 -11.94 24.90 4.16
C PRO A 35 -13.01 25.97 3.93
N GLU A 36 -12.69 27.24 4.20
CA GLU A 36 -13.61 28.37 4.00
C GLU A 36 -13.91 28.63 2.50
N GLU A 37 -12.89 28.52 1.65
CA GLU A 37 -13.06 28.64 0.19
C GLU A 37 -13.80 27.43 -0.38
N ALA A 38 -13.48 26.24 0.10
CA ALA A 38 -14.16 25.01 -0.29
C ALA A 38 -15.67 25.09 0.02
N ALA A 39 -16.00 25.67 1.18
CA ALA A 39 -17.38 25.93 1.58
C ALA A 39 -18.11 26.87 0.61
N SER A 40 -17.44 27.95 0.17
CA SER A 40 -18.05 28.95 -0.73
C SER A 40 -18.18 28.48 -2.19
N ARG A 41 -17.28 27.62 -2.65
CA ARG A 41 -17.25 27.07 -4.03
C ARG A 41 -18.24 25.93 -4.29
N GLY A 42 -18.95 25.49 -3.25
CA GLY A 42 -19.95 24.42 -3.38
C GLY A 42 -19.32 23.10 -3.84
N ILE A 43 -18.63 22.41 -2.94
CA ILE A 43 -18.36 20.98 -3.17
C ILE A 43 -19.72 20.32 -3.37
N PRO A 44 -19.91 19.47 -4.39
CA PRO A 44 -21.21 18.86 -4.65
C PRO A 44 -21.77 18.20 -3.38
N ALA A 45 -22.69 18.88 -2.71
CA ALA A 45 -23.16 18.58 -1.36
C ALA A 45 -24.36 17.62 -1.32
N ASP A 46 -24.60 16.92 -2.42
CA ASP A 46 -25.64 15.89 -2.52
C ASP A 46 -25.23 14.55 -1.87
N ALA A 47 -24.12 14.53 -1.13
CA ALA A 47 -23.62 13.37 -0.41
C ALA A 47 -23.50 13.65 1.08
N GLU A 48 -24.09 12.79 1.89
CA GLU A 48 -23.91 12.77 3.35
C GLU A 48 -22.44 12.68 3.77
N ASP A 49 -21.57 12.17 2.89
CA ASP A 49 -20.13 12.00 3.12
C ASP A 49 -19.30 12.38 1.89
N VAL A 50 -18.42 13.35 2.01
CA VAL A 50 -17.40 13.72 1.01
C VAL A 50 -16.06 13.04 1.36
N THR A 51 -15.46 12.41 0.36
CA THR A 51 -14.08 11.89 0.50
C THR A 51 -13.11 12.97 0.04
N LEU A 52 -12.13 13.32 0.89
CA LEU A 52 -11.15 14.36 0.60
C LEU A 52 -9.73 13.95 0.97
N LEU A 53 -8.77 14.50 0.26
CA LEU A 53 -7.34 14.50 0.61
C LEU A 53 -7.04 15.85 1.26
N LEU A 54 -6.75 15.82 2.56
CA LEU A 54 -6.41 17.00 3.36
C LEU A 54 -4.89 17.08 3.54
N LEU A 55 -4.29 18.14 3.02
CA LEU A 55 -2.86 18.43 3.24
C LEU A 55 -2.70 19.48 4.34
N GLY A 56 -1.96 19.14 5.37
CA GLY A 56 -1.75 20.02 6.52
C GLY A 56 -0.44 19.75 7.26
N ASP A 57 -0.33 20.28 8.48
CA ASP A 57 0.86 20.19 9.33
C ASP A 57 1.33 18.77 9.57
N ASP A 58 0.40 17.85 9.71
CA ASP A 58 0.67 16.44 9.92
C ASP A 58 0.98 15.66 8.63
N GLY A 59 0.97 16.32 7.47
CA GLY A 59 1.11 15.73 6.14
C GLY A 59 -0.24 15.43 5.49
N LEU A 60 -0.23 14.53 4.50
CA LEU A 60 -1.39 14.16 3.71
C LEU A 60 -2.26 13.13 4.42
N SER A 61 -3.56 13.41 4.52
CA SER A 61 -4.56 12.52 5.12
C SER A 61 -5.73 12.29 4.14
N LEU A 62 -6.24 11.07 4.10
CA LEU A 62 -7.51 10.75 3.47
C LEU A 62 -8.60 10.89 4.53
N CYS A 63 -9.60 11.72 4.25
CA CYS A 63 -10.66 12.03 5.19
C CYS A 63 -12.05 11.75 4.60
N SER A 64 -12.97 11.37 5.48
CA SER A 64 -14.41 11.48 5.24
C SER A 64 -14.91 12.68 6.01
N ALA A 65 -15.67 13.53 5.37
CA ALA A 65 -16.26 14.71 5.99
C ALA A 65 -17.75 14.77 5.71
N ALA A 66 -18.54 15.09 6.75
CA ALA A 66 -19.93 15.40 6.61
C ALA A 66 -20.09 16.85 6.12
N ALA A 67 -20.91 17.06 5.10
CA ALA A 67 -21.30 18.39 4.66
C ALA A 67 -22.65 18.74 5.31
N SER A 68 -22.71 19.80 6.12
CA SER A 68 -24.00 20.36 6.57
C SER A 68 -24.30 21.63 5.77
N ILE A 69 -25.46 21.66 5.15
CA ILE A 69 -25.96 22.82 4.44
C ILE A 69 -26.90 23.54 5.40
N SER A 70 -26.55 24.77 5.81
CA SER A 70 -27.53 25.69 6.38
C SER A 70 -28.01 26.67 5.29
N GLU A 71 -29.24 27.22 5.42
CA GLU A 71 -29.94 27.96 4.35
C GLU A 71 -29.16 29.12 3.73
N ASP A 72 -28.06 29.60 4.35
CA ASP A 72 -27.24 30.69 3.83
C ASP A 72 -25.74 30.48 3.84
N HIS A 73 -25.19 29.42 4.46
CA HIS A 73 -23.76 29.17 4.52
C HIS A 73 -23.46 27.68 4.61
N LEU A 74 -22.52 27.21 3.78
CA LEU A 74 -21.92 25.89 3.90
C LEU A 74 -21.07 25.88 5.18
N THR A 75 -21.56 25.19 6.21
CA THR A 75 -20.84 25.12 7.48
C THR A 75 -19.77 24.04 7.39
N LEU A 76 -18.59 24.39 7.88
CA LEU A 76 -17.37 23.60 8.07
C LEU A 76 -17.57 22.08 8.02
N PHE A 77 -16.75 21.43 7.19
CA PHE A 77 -16.66 19.97 7.16
C PHE A 77 -16.27 19.43 8.54
N GLU A 78 -17.16 18.74 9.19
CA GLU A 78 -16.77 17.90 10.32
C GLU A 78 -16.11 16.65 9.76
N VAL A 79 -14.79 16.49 10.01
CA VAL A 79 -14.07 15.27 9.63
C VAL A 79 -14.56 14.12 10.51
N THR A 80 -15.31 13.21 9.90
CA THR A 80 -15.93 12.06 10.59
C THR A 80 -14.98 10.87 10.70
N ALA A 81 -14.00 10.79 9.79
CA ALA A 81 -12.93 9.79 9.80
C ALA A 81 -11.69 10.33 9.07
N SER A 82 -10.52 9.96 9.55
CA SER A 82 -9.23 10.29 8.93
C SER A 82 -8.31 9.07 8.93
N LEU A 83 -7.60 8.90 7.81
CA LEU A 83 -6.60 7.86 7.59
C LEU A 83 -5.35 8.48 6.99
N ARG A 84 -4.19 8.21 7.58
CA ARG A 84 -2.89 8.67 7.13
C ARG A 84 -1.90 7.52 7.13
N ALA A 85 -1.07 7.42 6.10
CA ALA A 85 0.08 6.57 6.14
C ALA A 85 1.13 7.17 7.09
N ASP A 86 1.71 6.36 7.98
CA ASP A 86 2.70 6.86 8.95
C ASP A 86 3.81 5.84 9.17
N LEU A 87 4.92 6.04 8.47
CA LEU A 87 6.14 5.23 8.60
C LEU A 87 7.04 5.69 9.76
N THR A 88 6.76 6.85 10.37
CA THR A 88 7.58 7.39 11.47
C THR A 88 7.49 6.53 12.73
N THR A 89 6.38 5.82 12.92
CA THR A 89 6.12 4.95 14.07
C THR A 89 6.83 3.60 13.97
N MET A 90 7.38 3.25 12.81
CA MET A 90 8.01 1.94 12.55
C MET A 90 9.34 1.73 13.30
N GLY A 91 9.98 2.78 13.79
CA GLY A 91 11.32 2.72 14.41
C GLY A 91 11.50 1.61 15.45
N SER A 92 10.49 1.35 16.28
CA SER A 92 10.54 0.30 17.30
C SER A 92 10.54 -1.14 16.71
N ARG A 93 9.98 -1.35 15.53
CA ARG A 93 9.95 -2.65 14.82
C ARG A 93 11.24 -2.90 14.05
N LEU A 94 11.95 -1.85 13.63
CA LEU A 94 13.15 -1.94 12.80
C LEU A 94 14.42 -2.27 13.58
N GLY A 95 14.38 -2.28 14.92
CA GLY A 95 15.51 -2.67 15.75
C GLY A 95 15.99 -4.09 15.43
N LYS A 96 17.33 -4.29 15.28
CA LYS A 96 17.95 -5.55 14.82
C LYS A 96 17.39 -6.83 15.47
N ARG A 97 17.11 -6.81 16.79
CA ARG A 97 16.55 -7.98 17.50
C ARG A 97 15.12 -8.30 17.08
N ARG A 98 14.27 -7.28 16.89
CA ARG A 98 12.87 -7.47 16.50
C ARG A 98 12.72 -7.78 15.02
N LEU A 99 13.56 -7.15 14.20
CA LEU A 99 13.51 -7.32 12.75
C LEU A 99 13.74 -8.78 12.30
N VAL A 100 14.65 -9.52 12.95
CA VAL A 100 14.89 -10.94 12.62
C VAL A 100 13.75 -11.85 13.03
N ASP A 101 12.89 -11.41 13.96
CA ASP A 101 11.70 -12.13 14.40
C ASP A 101 10.45 -11.80 13.56
N GLU A 102 10.51 -10.74 12.75
CA GLU A 102 9.41 -10.38 11.84
C GLU A 102 9.17 -11.51 10.83
N LEU A 103 7.93 -11.98 10.78
CA LEU A 103 7.56 -13.15 9.98
C LEU A 103 7.79 -12.93 8.50
N LEU A 104 7.55 -11.71 8.00
CA LEU A 104 7.84 -11.33 6.61
C LEU A 104 9.33 -11.46 6.31
N VAL A 105 10.19 -10.92 7.18
CA VAL A 105 11.66 -10.97 7.00
C VAL A 105 12.18 -12.40 7.00
N ARG A 106 11.56 -13.26 7.81
CA ARG A 106 11.86 -14.71 7.83
C ARG A 106 11.37 -15.40 6.57
N ALA A 107 10.17 -15.06 6.09
CA ALA A 107 9.61 -15.61 4.86
C ALA A 107 10.41 -15.17 3.62
N ALA A 108 10.87 -13.93 3.58
CA ALA A 108 11.68 -13.38 2.49
C ALA A 108 13.16 -13.81 2.54
N ASN A 109 13.55 -14.69 3.48
CA ASN A 109 14.95 -15.08 3.65
C ASN A 109 15.43 -15.98 2.52
N VAL A 110 16.22 -15.45 1.60
CA VAL A 110 16.96 -16.16 0.54
C VAL A 110 18.47 -16.11 0.81
N LYS A 111 19.24 -17.10 0.30
CA LYS A 111 20.69 -17.16 0.51
C LYS A 111 21.41 -16.03 -0.23
N GLY A 112 22.37 -15.37 0.43
CA GLY A 112 23.25 -14.34 -0.16
C GLY A 112 23.22 -13.03 0.64
N ASP A 113 23.92 -12.01 0.13
CA ASP A 113 23.97 -10.68 0.76
C ASP A 113 22.75 -9.85 0.36
N ARG A 114 21.83 -9.64 1.29
CA ARG A 114 20.61 -8.86 1.06
C ARG A 114 20.86 -7.42 0.60
N LYS A 115 22.04 -6.87 0.86
CA LYS A 115 22.38 -5.49 0.46
C LYS A 115 22.48 -5.31 -1.05
N THR A 116 22.70 -6.41 -1.78
CA THR A 116 22.77 -6.45 -3.24
C THR A 116 21.50 -7.04 -3.87
N MET A 117 20.49 -7.37 -3.05
CA MET A 117 19.27 -8.02 -3.48
C MET A 117 18.14 -7.03 -3.65
N VAL A 118 17.32 -7.29 -4.66
CA VAL A 118 16.09 -6.55 -4.95
C VAL A 118 14.90 -7.36 -4.45
N ALA A 119 14.03 -6.70 -3.69
CA ALA A 119 12.69 -7.18 -3.40
C ALA A 119 11.67 -6.29 -4.13
N VAL A 120 10.65 -6.89 -4.71
CA VAL A 120 9.53 -6.17 -5.29
C VAL A 120 8.33 -6.32 -4.36
N ASP A 121 7.80 -5.21 -3.87
CA ASP A 121 6.49 -5.18 -3.24
C ASP A 121 5.45 -4.76 -4.31
N ALA A 122 4.68 -5.74 -4.77
CA ALA A 122 3.74 -5.54 -5.86
C ALA A 122 2.38 -4.95 -5.41
N THR A 123 2.21 -4.75 -4.10
CA THR A 123 0.96 -4.31 -3.45
C THR A 123 1.27 -3.40 -2.26
N ALA A 124 2.01 -2.33 -2.50
CA ALA A 124 2.72 -1.56 -1.47
C ALA A 124 1.82 -0.96 -0.37
N GLY A 125 0.56 -0.56 -0.69
CA GLY A 125 -0.35 0.01 0.27
C GLY A 125 0.26 1.20 1.03
N PHE A 126 0.37 1.08 2.36
CA PHE A 126 0.99 2.12 3.20
C PHE A 126 2.49 1.90 3.45
N GLY A 127 3.11 0.88 2.85
CA GLY A 127 4.56 0.70 2.82
C GLY A 127 5.19 0.13 4.08
N GLU A 128 4.42 -0.29 5.09
CA GLU A 128 4.97 -0.83 6.34
C GLU A 128 5.76 -2.13 6.10
N ASP A 129 5.23 -3.04 5.28
CA ASP A 129 5.87 -4.31 4.95
C ASP A 129 7.11 -4.07 4.06
N SER A 130 7.03 -3.14 3.09
CA SER A 130 8.19 -2.67 2.31
C SER A 130 9.30 -2.14 3.20
N MET A 131 8.95 -1.37 4.24
CA MET A 131 9.93 -0.82 5.18
C MET A 131 10.64 -1.91 6.00
N LEU A 132 9.96 -3.01 6.35
CA LEU A 132 10.58 -4.17 6.98
C LEU A 132 11.59 -4.86 6.05
N LEU A 133 11.24 -5.03 4.77
CA LEU A 133 12.14 -5.59 3.76
C LEU A 133 13.37 -4.70 3.55
N ALA A 134 13.18 -3.38 3.44
CA ALA A 134 14.26 -2.42 3.31
C ALA A 134 15.20 -2.40 4.52
N ALA A 135 14.63 -2.44 5.74
CA ALA A 135 15.39 -2.55 6.98
C ALA A 135 16.16 -3.87 7.09
N ALA A 136 15.62 -4.96 6.52
CA ALA A 136 16.31 -6.24 6.42
C ALA A 136 17.48 -6.23 5.41
N GLY A 137 17.64 -5.15 4.64
CA GLY A 137 18.76 -4.91 3.74
C GLY A 137 18.42 -4.92 2.25
N PHE A 138 17.22 -5.32 1.84
CA PHE A 138 16.82 -5.31 0.44
C PHE A 138 16.73 -3.90 -0.13
N HIS A 139 17.02 -3.75 -1.41
CA HIS A 139 16.51 -2.64 -2.21
C HIS A 139 15.08 -2.98 -2.61
N VAL A 140 14.10 -2.13 -2.28
CA VAL A 140 12.68 -2.45 -2.42
C VAL A 140 12.05 -1.58 -3.50
N LEU A 141 11.62 -2.22 -4.59
CA LEU A 141 10.81 -1.59 -5.63
C LEU A 141 9.34 -1.79 -5.27
N MET A 142 8.64 -0.70 -5.00
CA MET A 142 7.24 -0.71 -4.56
C MET A 142 6.32 -0.26 -5.68
N TYR A 143 5.22 -0.99 -5.86
CA TYR A 143 4.15 -0.63 -6.78
C TYR A 143 2.83 -0.46 -6.03
N GLU A 144 2.18 0.66 -6.27
CA GLU A 144 0.83 0.94 -5.76
C GLU A 144 -0.03 1.46 -6.90
N CYS A 145 -1.08 0.70 -7.25
CA CYS A 145 -1.93 1.00 -8.39
C CYS A 145 -2.94 2.12 -8.11
N ASN A 146 -3.31 2.31 -6.83
CA ASN A 146 -4.23 3.38 -6.44
C ASN A 146 -3.45 4.70 -6.27
N PRO A 147 -3.71 5.74 -7.11
CA PRO A 147 -2.94 6.97 -7.08
C PRO A 147 -3.10 7.76 -5.77
N TYR A 148 -4.22 7.60 -5.07
CA TYR A 148 -4.46 8.28 -3.80
C TYR A 148 -3.67 7.63 -2.66
N ILE A 149 -3.60 6.30 -2.65
CA ILE A 149 -2.79 5.55 -1.68
C ILE A 149 -1.30 5.77 -1.95
N ALA A 150 -0.90 5.76 -3.22
CA ALA A 150 0.47 6.09 -3.61
C ALA A 150 0.87 7.51 -3.15
N ALA A 151 -0.03 8.49 -3.24
CA ALA A 151 0.21 9.84 -2.74
C ALA A 151 0.37 9.89 -1.21
N LEU A 152 -0.48 9.15 -0.46
CA LEU A 152 -0.38 9.02 1.00
C LEU A 152 0.94 8.37 1.41
N LEU A 153 1.35 7.31 0.70
CA LEU A 153 2.62 6.63 0.94
C LEU A 153 3.82 7.53 0.61
N ALA A 154 3.78 8.25 -0.51
CA ALA A 154 4.84 9.19 -0.90
C ALA A 154 5.05 10.27 0.17
N ASP A 155 3.96 10.84 0.72
CA ASP A 155 4.02 11.80 1.82
C ASP A 155 4.58 11.17 3.10
N ALA A 156 4.14 9.96 3.46
CA ALA A 156 4.68 9.23 4.61
C ALA A 156 6.18 8.96 4.49
N MET A 157 6.65 8.57 3.29
CA MET A 157 8.06 8.38 2.99
C MET A 157 8.85 9.70 3.11
N ARG A 158 8.29 10.80 2.59
CA ARG A 158 8.90 12.14 2.72
C ARG A 158 9.08 12.51 4.19
N ARG A 159 8.03 12.42 5.01
CA ARG A 159 8.08 12.71 6.46
C ARG A 159 9.06 11.80 7.21
N ALA A 160 9.06 10.50 6.90
CA ALA A 160 9.95 9.55 7.56
C ALA A 160 11.43 9.76 7.18
N ARG A 161 11.75 10.31 5.99
CA ARG A 161 13.13 10.66 5.59
C ARG A 161 13.75 11.75 6.45
N GLU A 162 12.94 12.63 7.07
CA GLU A 162 13.40 13.67 7.99
C GLU A 162 13.92 13.10 9.32
N ILE A 163 13.61 11.82 9.62
CA ILE A 163 14.07 11.15 10.83
C ILE A 163 15.41 10.45 10.54
N PRO A 164 16.54 10.91 11.14
CA PRO A 164 17.88 10.39 10.84
C PRO A 164 18.01 8.88 10.99
N ALA A 165 17.30 8.27 11.96
CA ALA A 165 17.32 6.83 12.18
C ALA A 165 16.60 6.02 11.08
N LEU A 166 15.66 6.63 10.35
CA LEU A 166 14.86 5.99 9.29
C LEU A 166 15.40 6.29 7.90
N ALA A 167 16.08 7.42 7.71
CA ALA A 167 16.59 7.85 6.41
C ALA A 167 17.38 6.77 5.64
N PRO A 168 18.28 5.98 6.26
CA PRO A 168 19.01 4.91 5.55
C PRO A 168 18.11 3.76 5.07
N VAL A 169 16.97 3.51 5.75
CA VAL A 169 15.99 2.51 5.34
C VAL A 169 15.19 3.04 4.16
N LEU A 170 14.70 4.28 4.26
CA LEU A 170 13.93 4.95 3.19
C LEU A 170 14.76 5.14 1.90
N ALA A 171 16.10 5.26 2.00
CA ALA A 171 16.99 5.33 0.85
C ALA A 171 17.03 4.04 0.01
N ARG A 172 16.50 2.93 0.54
CA ARG A 172 16.39 1.64 -0.15
C ARG A 172 14.99 1.38 -0.71
N MET A 173 14.08 2.34 -0.60
CA MET A 173 12.68 2.20 -1.00
C MET A 173 12.38 3.12 -2.18
N GLU A 174 11.89 2.55 -3.27
CA GLU A 174 11.48 3.28 -4.47
C GLU A 174 10.01 3.00 -4.77
N LEU A 175 9.19 4.06 -4.83
CA LEU A 175 7.76 3.97 -5.07
C LEU A 175 7.43 4.32 -6.52
N THR A 176 6.69 3.45 -7.17
CA THR A 176 6.05 3.67 -8.46
C THR A 176 4.53 3.63 -8.30
N CYS A 177 3.84 4.73 -8.64
CA CYS A 177 2.39 4.73 -8.79
C CYS A 177 2.02 4.04 -10.09
N GLY A 178 1.48 2.83 -10.02
CA GLY A 178 1.12 2.05 -11.22
C GLY A 178 0.84 0.58 -10.93
N ASP A 179 0.33 -0.09 -11.95
CA ASP A 179 0.06 -1.52 -11.90
C ASP A 179 1.36 -2.33 -11.92
N SER A 180 1.51 -3.21 -10.93
CA SER A 180 2.67 -4.10 -10.79
C SER A 180 2.69 -5.23 -11.83
N ILE A 181 1.54 -5.65 -12.36
CA ILE A 181 1.45 -6.79 -13.28
C ILE A 181 2.27 -6.57 -14.57
N PRO A 182 2.10 -5.45 -15.31
CA PRO A 182 2.93 -5.18 -16.48
C PRO A 182 4.42 -4.98 -16.15
N ALA A 183 4.70 -4.39 -14.97
CA ALA A 183 6.07 -4.17 -14.52
C ALA A 183 6.78 -5.50 -14.21
N LEU A 184 6.14 -6.41 -13.48
CA LEU A 184 6.66 -7.74 -13.16
C LEU A 184 6.95 -8.57 -14.42
N ARG A 185 6.04 -8.55 -15.41
CA ARG A 185 6.21 -9.28 -16.68
C ARG A 185 7.41 -8.84 -17.51
N LYS A 186 7.85 -7.60 -17.35
CA LYS A 186 8.98 -7.00 -18.09
C LYS A 186 10.23 -6.84 -17.24
N MET A 187 10.19 -7.28 -15.98
CA MET A 187 11.26 -6.99 -15.02
C MET A 187 12.57 -7.70 -15.40
N GLN A 188 13.62 -6.90 -15.53
CA GLN A 188 15.00 -7.36 -15.76
C GLN A 188 15.96 -6.41 -15.03
N PRO A 189 16.92 -6.91 -14.27
CA PRO A 189 17.13 -8.34 -13.92
C PRO A 189 16.01 -8.89 -13.01
N SER A 190 15.94 -10.22 -12.91
CA SER A 190 14.99 -10.89 -12.00
C SER A 190 15.22 -10.46 -10.55
N PRO A 191 14.17 -10.13 -9.79
CA PRO A 191 14.29 -9.81 -8.38
C PRO A 191 14.55 -11.08 -7.55
N GLU A 192 15.16 -10.95 -6.38
CA GLU A 192 15.31 -12.08 -5.47
C GLU A 192 13.99 -12.46 -4.81
N VAL A 193 13.18 -11.47 -4.45
CA VAL A 193 11.91 -11.67 -3.76
C VAL A 193 10.81 -10.85 -4.44
N VAL A 194 9.65 -11.46 -4.63
CA VAL A 194 8.40 -10.74 -4.93
C VAL A 194 7.47 -10.91 -3.73
N TYR A 195 7.00 -9.82 -3.16
CA TYR A 195 6.06 -9.78 -2.05
C TYR A 195 4.67 -9.37 -2.55
N LEU A 196 3.65 -10.10 -2.11
CA LEU A 196 2.25 -9.91 -2.46
C LEU A 196 1.39 -9.85 -1.19
N ASP A 197 0.65 -8.77 -1.00
CA ASP A 197 -0.40 -8.62 0.01
C ASP A 197 -1.68 -8.07 -0.64
N PRO A 198 -2.28 -8.80 -1.60
CA PRO A 198 -3.51 -8.35 -2.22
C PRO A 198 -4.59 -8.22 -1.15
N MET A 199 -5.22 -7.05 -1.08
CA MET A 199 -6.25 -6.75 -0.09
C MET A 199 -7.45 -7.66 -0.26
N PHE A 200 -7.82 -8.32 0.85
CA PHE A 200 -9.02 -9.14 0.96
C PHE A 200 -10.15 -8.37 1.64
N PRO A 201 -11.41 -8.60 1.27
CA PRO A 201 -12.54 -8.08 2.02
C PRO A 201 -12.58 -8.76 3.40
N GLU A 202 -11.95 -8.16 4.41
CA GLU A 202 -12.05 -8.65 5.78
C GLU A 202 -13.41 -8.31 6.40
N ARG A 203 -13.99 -9.29 7.13
CA ARG A 203 -15.13 -9.06 8.01
C ARG A 203 -14.68 -8.36 9.29
N THR A 204 -14.75 -7.04 9.33
CA THR A 204 -14.35 -6.24 10.49
C THR A 204 -15.37 -6.32 11.64
N LYS A 205 -14.87 -6.56 12.86
CA LYS A 205 -15.68 -6.75 14.07
C LYS A 205 -15.83 -5.52 14.98
N SER A 206 -15.22 -4.36 14.64
CA SER A 206 -15.35 -3.14 15.47
C SER A 206 -15.70 -1.90 14.66
N ALA A 207 -16.58 -1.02 15.19
CA ALA A 207 -17.08 0.15 14.48
C ALA A 207 -16.01 1.21 14.15
N ALA A 208 -14.98 1.39 14.98
CA ALA A 208 -13.93 2.39 14.75
C ALA A 208 -12.90 1.91 13.71
N VAL A 209 -12.53 0.62 13.72
CA VAL A 209 -11.74 -0.03 12.67
C VAL A 209 -12.57 -0.07 11.39
N GLY A 210 -13.90 -0.25 11.52
CA GLY A 210 -14.84 -0.24 10.40
C GLY A 210 -14.83 1.06 9.60
N LYS A 211 -14.80 2.24 10.23
CA LYS A 211 -14.82 3.53 9.52
C LYS A 211 -13.55 3.79 8.70
N LYS A 212 -12.37 3.54 9.27
CA LYS A 212 -11.09 3.67 8.55
C LYS A 212 -10.98 2.68 7.38
N PHE A 213 -11.44 1.46 7.61
CA PHE A 213 -11.46 0.40 6.60
C PHE A 213 -12.47 0.71 5.49
N GLN A 214 -13.67 1.23 5.83
CA GLN A 214 -14.64 1.71 4.85
C GLN A 214 -14.10 2.87 4.00
N LEU A 215 -13.33 3.79 4.61
CA LEU A 215 -12.71 4.90 3.90
C LEU A 215 -11.70 4.38 2.85
N LEU A 216 -10.88 3.39 3.22
CA LEU A 216 -9.94 2.74 2.31
C LEU A 216 -10.69 1.98 1.20
N HIS A 217 -11.72 1.20 1.54
CA HIS A 217 -12.55 0.48 0.57
C HIS A 217 -13.31 1.38 -0.43
N ARG A 218 -13.57 2.63 -0.07
CA ARG A 218 -14.13 3.60 -1.04
C ARG A 218 -13.14 3.91 -2.17
N LEU A 219 -11.85 3.83 -1.89
CA LEU A 219 -10.79 4.08 -2.87
C LEU A 219 -10.33 2.81 -3.58
N GLU A 220 -10.26 1.70 -2.87
CA GLU A 220 -9.72 0.45 -3.39
C GLU A 220 -10.80 -0.46 -3.97
N ALA A 221 -10.50 -1.04 -5.13
CA ALA A 221 -11.15 -2.27 -5.57
C ALA A 221 -10.34 -3.46 -5.03
N PRO A 222 -10.97 -4.55 -4.57
CA PRO A 222 -10.23 -5.81 -4.34
C PRO A 222 -9.40 -6.13 -5.59
N CYS A 223 -8.24 -6.76 -5.40
CA CYS A 223 -7.43 -7.21 -6.53
C CYS A 223 -8.33 -8.08 -7.43
N PRO A 224 -8.70 -7.61 -8.64
CA PRO A 224 -9.72 -8.28 -9.44
C PRO A 224 -9.22 -9.59 -10.02
N ASN A 225 -7.91 -9.85 -9.98
CA ASN A 225 -7.30 -11.01 -10.64
C ASN A 225 -6.07 -11.52 -9.86
N GLU A 226 -6.33 -12.29 -8.79
CA GLU A 226 -5.27 -12.95 -8.01
C GLU A 226 -4.42 -13.90 -8.86
N GLU A 227 -5.02 -14.56 -9.85
CA GLU A 227 -4.35 -15.49 -10.76
C GLU A 227 -3.36 -14.74 -11.66
N GLU A 228 -3.77 -13.60 -12.20
CA GLU A 228 -2.92 -12.77 -13.05
C GLU A 228 -1.75 -12.14 -12.29
N LEU A 229 -1.99 -11.68 -11.05
CA LEU A 229 -0.96 -11.14 -10.18
C LEU A 229 0.09 -12.22 -9.85
N LEU A 230 -0.35 -13.42 -9.48
CA LEU A 230 0.57 -14.52 -9.18
C LEU A 230 1.33 -14.96 -10.45
N ALA A 231 0.65 -15.05 -11.59
CA ALA A 231 1.29 -15.38 -12.86
C ALA A 231 2.36 -14.35 -13.27
N ALA A 232 2.10 -13.04 -13.05
CA ALA A 232 3.07 -11.98 -13.29
C ALA A 232 4.26 -12.08 -12.34
N ALA A 233 4.01 -12.38 -11.05
CA ALA A 233 5.07 -12.61 -10.07
C ALA A 233 5.96 -13.81 -10.46
N MET A 234 5.38 -14.89 -10.96
CA MET A 234 6.12 -16.04 -11.47
C MET A 234 6.94 -15.69 -12.72
N ALA A 235 6.37 -14.88 -13.63
CA ALA A 235 7.03 -14.45 -14.88
C ALA A 235 8.24 -13.53 -14.64
N ALA A 236 8.34 -12.87 -13.49
CA ALA A 236 9.53 -12.12 -13.07
C ALA A 236 10.72 -13.03 -12.67
N HIS A 237 10.50 -14.34 -12.61
CA HIS A 237 11.50 -15.35 -12.24
C HIS A 237 12.23 -15.07 -10.92
N PRO A 238 11.52 -14.71 -9.83
CA PRO A 238 12.18 -14.46 -8.54
C PRO A 238 12.69 -15.77 -7.96
N ARG A 239 13.62 -15.66 -7.01
CA ARG A 239 14.04 -16.82 -6.21
C ARG A 239 12.94 -17.24 -5.24
N ARG A 240 12.10 -16.29 -4.80
CA ARG A 240 10.99 -16.52 -3.88
C ARG A 240 9.85 -15.54 -4.10
N ILE A 241 8.62 -16.04 -4.04
CA ILE A 241 7.41 -15.24 -3.89
C ILE A 241 6.93 -15.43 -2.45
N VAL A 242 6.64 -14.32 -1.76
CA VAL A 242 6.08 -14.31 -0.41
C VAL A 242 4.69 -13.69 -0.46
N ILE A 243 3.69 -14.41 0.02
CA ILE A 243 2.29 -14.00 -0.04
C ILE A 243 1.76 -13.88 1.38
N LYS A 244 1.27 -12.71 1.77
CA LYS A 244 0.60 -12.51 3.04
C LYS A 244 -0.88 -12.90 2.93
N ARG A 245 -1.36 -13.67 3.90
CA ARG A 245 -2.75 -14.15 3.95
C ARG A 245 -3.30 -14.10 5.36
N PRO A 246 -4.60 -13.90 5.55
CA PRO A 246 -5.23 -14.19 6.82
C PRO A 246 -4.95 -15.63 7.26
N LEU A 247 -4.82 -15.87 8.56
CA LEU A 247 -4.40 -17.19 9.08
C LEU A 247 -5.28 -18.35 8.57
N LYS A 248 -6.59 -18.10 8.42
CA LYS A 248 -7.60 -19.06 7.93
C LYS A 248 -8.09 -18.74 6.50
N GLY A 249 -7.49 -17.71 5.82
CA GLY A 249 -7.89 -17.33 4.46
C GLY A 249 -7.46 -18.38 3.43
N ASP A 250 -8.09 -18.35 2.25
CA ASP A 250 -7.74 -19.22 1.15
C ASP A 250 -6.32 -18.95 0.62
N ARG A 251 -5.76 -19.87 -0.14
CA ARG A 251 -4.50 -19.69 -0.83
C ARG A 251 -4.70 -18.77 -2.03
N LEU A 252 -3.69 -17.94 -2.31
CA LEU A 252 -3.73 -17.08 -3.50
C LEU A 252 -3.85 -17.96 -4.75
N ALA A 253 -4.86 -17.70 -5.58
CA ALA A 253 -5.16 -18.47 -6.78
C ALA A 253 -5.19 -20.01 -6.56
N GLY A 254 -5.51 -20.47 -5.34
CA GLY A 254 -5.54 -21.89 -4.99
C GLY A 254 -4.18 -22.59 -4.95
N VAL A 255 -3.05 -21.91 -5.24
CA VAL A 255 -1.73 -22.52 -5.36
C VAL A 255 -1.18 -22.96 -4.01
N LYS A 256 -0.67 -24.20 -3.94
CA LYS A 256 -0.04 -24.76 -2.74
C LYS A 256 1.34 -24.12 -2.55
N PRO A 257 1.63 -23.48 -1.38
CA PRO A 257 2.94 -22.91 -1.11
C PRO A 257 3.98 -24.00 -0.83
N SER A 258 5.26 -23.68 -1.08
CA SER A 258 6.40 -24.53 -0.69
C SER A 258 6.56 -24.62 0.83
N PHE A 259 6.24 -23.51 1.53
CA PHE A 259 6.21 -23.44 2.99
C PHE A 259 5.23 -22.34 3.45
N SER A 260 4.89 -22.35 4.74
CA SER A 260 4.09 -21.29 5.37
C SER A 260 4.65 -20.95 6.75
N ILE A 261 4.83 -19.65 7.02
CA ILE A 261 5.18 -19.15 8.36
C ILE A 261 3.94 -18.51 8.96
N ARG A 262 3.47 -19.09 10.09
CA ARG A 262 2.22 -18.69 10.72
C ARG A 262 2.46 -17.74 11.89
N GLY A 263 1.71 -16.64 11.92
CA GLY A 263 1.59 -15.73 13.04
C GLY A 263 0.29 -15.93 13.81
N LYS A 264 -0.09 -14.93 14.62
CA LYS A 264 -1.35 -14.95 15.38
C LYS A 264 -2.57 -14.62 14.53
N ALA A 265 -2.45 -13.65 13.61
CA ALA A 265 -3.54 -13.16 12.77
C ALA A 265 -3.31 -13.47 11.28
N VAL A 266 -2.07 -13.45 10.84
CA VAL A 266 -1.68 -13.65 9.44
C VAL A 266 -0.70 -14.80 9.30
N ARG A 267 -0.56 -15.32 8.09
CA ARG A 267 0.52 -16.22 7.68
C ARG A 267 1.19 -15.66 6.45
N TYR A 268 2.43 -16.08 6.22
CA TYR A 268 3.20 -15.80 5.00
C TYR A 268 3.43 -17.13 4.28
N ASP A 269 2.82 -17.27 3.11
CA ASP A 269 2.97 -18.42 2.24
C ASP A 269 4.13 -18.15 1.28
N GLY A 270 5.14 -19.02 1.26
CA GLY A 270 6.30 -18.89 0.38
C GLY A 270 6.22 -19.85 -0.79
N ILE A 271 6.50 -19.37 -2.00
CA ILE A 271 6.65 -20.16 -3.22
C ILE A 271 8.08 -19.97 -3.71
N ASP A 272 8.80 -21.08 -3.90
CA ASP A 272 10.14 -21.09 -4.50
C ASP A 272 10.02 -21.62 -5.96
N PRO A 273 9.95 -20.71 -6.99
CA PRO A 273 9.63 -21.09 -8.36
C PRO A 273 10.58 -22.13 -8.98
N ILE A 274 11.85 -22.09 -8.60
CA ILE A 274 12.88 -23.03 -9.11
C ILE A 274 12.58 -24.50 -8.72
N SER A 275 11.84 -24.72 -7.62
CA SER A 275 11.43 -26.07 -7.20
C SER A 275 10.22 -26.61 -7.95
N PHE A 276 9.49 -25.77 -8.73
CA PHE A 276 8.34 -26.19 -9.52
C PHE A 276 8.70 -26.59 -10.95
N GLY A 277 9.91 -26.24 -11.45
CA GLY A 277 10.39 -26.60 -12.80
C GLY A 277 11.18 -27.92 -12.86
N GLY A 278 11.39 -28.61 -11.73
CA GLY A 278 12.21 -29.80 -11.62
C GLY A 278 11.47 -31.14 -11.48
N GLY A 279 10.24 -31.25 -11.97
CA GLY A 279 9.45 -32.49 -11.87
C GLY A 279 8.90 -32.93 -13.22
N ASN A 280 9.67 -33.68 -13.97
CA ASN A 280 9.41 -34.77 -14.88
C ASN A 280 10.17 -34.66 -16.21
N SER A 281 11.39 -35.16 -16.18
CA SER A 281 11.99 -35.84 -17.33
C SER A 281 12.93 -36.92 -16.82
N ASP A 282 12.36 -37.97 -16.24
CA ASP A 282 13.05 -39.24 -16.14
C ASP A 282 12.02 -40.38 -16.13
N GLY A 283 12.13 -41.21 -17.09
CA GLY A 283 11.55 -42.53 -17.02
C GLY A 283 10.53 -42.85 -18.13
N ASP A 284 11.02 -43.31 -19.20
CA ASP A 284 10.79 -44.67 -19.69
C ASP A 284 11.32 -44.82 -21.13
N MET A 285 12.53 -45.24 -21.21
CA MET A 285 13.00 -46.06 -22.33
C MET A 285 13.83 -47.22 -21.78
N VAL A 286 13.16 -48.30 -21.56
CA VAL A 286 13.65 -49.66 -21.93
C VAL A 286 12.45 -50.51 -22.20
#